data_6e908efe0d2349af18f07a92efbfe8eb
#
_entry.id   6e908efe0d2349af18f07a92efbfe8eb
#
_cell.length_a   1.000
_cell.length_b   1.000
_cell.length_c   1.000
_cell.angle_alpha   90.00
_cell.angle_beta   90.00
_cell.angle_gamma   90.00
#
_symmetry.space_group_name_H-M   'P 1'
#
loop_
_entity.id
_entity.type
_entity.pdbx_description
1 polymer ?
#
loop_
_entity_poly.entity_id
_entity_poly.type
_entity_poly.pdbx_seq_one_letter_code
_entity_poly.pdbx_strand_id
1 'polypeptide(L)'
;GELWQGHQWLLKDPARHQFLPSSPDGRWAWYRLWRGRQQQLNFWREEPAFALAPSPDQPTLFEWLQRLSCEPLAPLDSASPMQFAAILGDPVQHSRTPLHQQDFFAARGWPVLRIRLTDEDMAQTAAFSLLQQLGLRAAAVTSPRKLDARALLRQSGTFVATTPQLPDEACNTLLYLDREQRWVGTNTDGEGLKTAWRLVRQQHPQFTEDTPMVLWGGGGTRQLMQSVFPKGIAYSARSGMPLQALQISPQSPKIVVWAVGATRQPACVWPPTEWQPEVVLDLNYSADSPGKQYAQRCGAHYYGGLAFFTAQAEAQRQFWQRYLPPR
;
A
#
# COMPACT_ATOMS: atom_id res chain seq x y z
N GLY A 1 11.14 17.56 -12.40
CA GLY A 1 10.40 18.57 -11.68
C GLY A 1 11.24 19.24 -10.58
N GLU A 2 10.66 20.16 -9.85
CA GLU A 2 11.32 21.00 -8.84
C GLU A 2 12.04 20.20 -7.73
N LEU A 3 11.45 19.11 -7.25
CA LEU A 3 12.10 18.26 -6.26
C LEU A 3 13.46 17.75 -6.74
N TRP A 4 13.53 17.30 -8.00
CA TRP A 4 14.78 16.80 -8.58
C TRP A 4 15.81 17.93 -8.74
N GLN A 5 15.40 19.09 -9.20
CA GLN A 5 16.29 20.26 -9.33
C GLN A 5 16.85 20.70 -7.97
N GLY A 6 16.00 20.78 -6.95
CA GLY A 6 16.41 21.08 -5.59
C GLY A 6 17.35 20.04 -5.01
N HIS A 7 17.06 18.73 -5.29
CA HIS A 7 17.95 17.66 -4.87
C HIS A 7 19.33 17.75 -5.55
N GLN A 8 19.38 17.99 -6.86
CA GLN A 8 20.63 18.17 -7.60
C GLN A 8 21.40 19.39 -7.11
N TRP A 9 20.71 20.48 -6.78
CA TRP A 9 21.33 21.67 -6.20
C TRP A 9 21.95 21.36 -4.83
N LEU A 10 21.25 20.63 -3.96
CA LEU A 10 21.78 20.19 -2.68
C LEU A 10 23.06 19.38 -2.83
N LEU A 11 23.12 18.47 -3.82
CA LEU A 11 24.28 17.61 -4.05
C LEU A 11 25.52 18.33 -4.58
N LYS A 12 25.40 19.55 -5.10
CA LYS A 12 26.56 20.34 -5.56
C LYS A 12 27.49 20.76 -4.43
N ASP A 13 26.93 21.06 -3.26
CA ASP A 13 27.68 21.40 -2.05
C ASP A 13 26.86 21.07 -0.81
N PRO A 14 26.82 19.80 -0.39
CA PRO A 14 25.98 19.36 0.74
C PRO A 14 26.37 19.99 2.08
N ALA A 15 27.60 20.53 2.19
CA ALA A 15 28.05 21.23 3.39
C ALA A 15 27.48 22.63 3.53
N ARG A 16 27.13 23.28 2.41
CA ARG A 16 26.62 24.64 2.38
C ARG A 16 25.18 24.76 1.94
N HIS A 17 24.66 23.77 1.22
CA HIS A 17 23.31 23.78 0.71
C HIS A 17 22.35 23.04 1.63
N GLN A 18 21.17 23.62 1.85
CA GLN A 18 20.07 23.00 2.58
C GLN A 18 18.84 23.03 1.68
N PHE A 19 18.17 21.89 1.53
CA PHE A 19 16.96 21.79 0.70
C PHE A 19 15.82 21.16 1.48
N LEU A 20 14.85 21.97 1.86
CA LEU A 20 13.65 21.58 2.59
C LEU A 20 12.42 21.86 1.73
N PRO A 21 12.04 20.94 0.81
CA PRO A 21 10.90 21.16 -0.06
C PRO A 21 9.63 21.37 0.77
N SER A 22 8.74 22.24 0.30
CA SER A 22 7.48 22.56 0.95
C SER A 22 6.32 22.48 -0.03
N SER A 23 5.18 22.02 0.44
CA SER A 23 3.94 21.91 -0.31
C SER A 23 2.73 22.20 0.57
N PRO A 24 1.59 22.60 -0.01
CA PRO A 24 0.36 22.80 0.75
C PRO A 24 -0.24 21.49 1.31
N ASP A 25 0.08 20.35 0.71
CA ASP A 25 -0.53 19.05 1.00
C ASP A 25 0.39 18.06 1.72
N GLY A 26 1.59 18.49 2.15
CA GLY A 26 2.51 17.66 2.91
C GLY A 26 3.20 16.54 2.10
N ARG A 27 3.19 16.62 0.77
CA ARG A 27 3.72 15.57 -0.12
C ARG A 27 5.23 15.33 0.02
N TRP A 28 5.99 16.27 0.59
CA TRP A 28 7.45 16.17 0.71
C TRP A 28 7.94 15.79 2.11
N ALA A 29 7.07 15.45 3.05
CA ALA A 29 7.47 15.02 4.38
C ALA A 29 8.44 13.83 4.34
N TRP A 30 8.22 12.87 3.42
CA TRP A 30 9.10 11.74 3.23
C TRP A 30 10.52 12.14 2.79
N TYR A 31 10.66 13.17 1.94
CA TYR A 31 11.95 13.64 1.47
C TYR A 31 12.74 14.27 2.62
N ARG A 32 12.08 15.12 3.43
CA ARG A 32 12.68 15.72 4.63
C ARG A 32 13.12 14.65 5.62
N LEU A 33 12.27 13.62 5.83
CA LEU A 33 12.58 12.49 6.70
C LEU A 33 13.77 11.66 6.16
N TRP A 34 13.79 11.40 4.85
CA TRP A 34 14.85 10.66 4.19
C TRP A 34 16.21 11.36 4.29
N ARG A 35 16.24 12.64 3.98
CA ARG A 35 17.49 13.44 3.94
C ARG A 35 17.89 14.01 5.29
N GLY A 36 17.06 13.91 6.30
CA GLY A 36 17.21 14.67 7.52
C GLY A 36 18.54 14.55 8.24
N ARG A 37 19.15 13.34 8.27
CA ARG A 37 20.48 13.16 8.90
C ARG A 37 21.65 13.79 8.12
N GLN A 38 21.45 14.06 6.84
CA GLN A 38 22.45 14.67 5.99
C GLN A 38 22.28 16.19 5.89
N GLN A 39 21.27 16.75 6.58
CA GLN A 39 21.01 18.18 6.62
C GLN A 39 21.34 18.72 8.00
N GLN A 40 21.92 19.90 8.04
CA GLN A 40 22.27 20.60 9.29
C GLN A 40 21.04 21.10 10.03
N LEU A 41 19.95 21.41 9.30
CA LEU A 41 18.74 21.95 9.84
C LEU A 41 17.55 21.04 9.50
N ASN A 42 16.80 20.66 10.52
CA ASN A 42 15.59 19.87 10.38
C ASN A 42 14.49 20.44 11.24
N PHE A 43 13.25 20.32 10.75
CA PHE A 43 12.04 20.69 11.47
C PHE A 43 11.14 19.48 11.58
N TRP A 44 10.56 19.28 12.74
CA TRP A 44 9.56 18.27 13.02
C TRP A 44 8.37 18.91 13.73
N ARG A 45 7.24 18.24 13.74
CA ARG A 45 6.00 18.64 14.40
C ARG A 45 5.61 17.64 15.48
N GLU A 46 4.93 18.12 16.48
CA GLU A 46 4.23 17.25 17.43
C GLU A 46 3.04 16.57 16.77
N GLU A 47 2.54 15.48 17.37
CA GLU A 47 1.42 14.70 16.86
C GLU A 47 0.15 15.56 16.65
N PRO A 48 -0.78 15.11 15.79
CA PRO A 48 -1.75 15.94 15.06
C PRO A 48 -2.80 16.69 15.88
N ALA A 49 -2.83 16.54 17.19
CA ALA A 49 -3.83 17.19 18.05
C ALA A 49 -3.64 18.73 18.18
N PHE A 50 -2.48 19.26 17.80
CA PHE A 50 -2.19 20.68 17.93
C PHE A 50 -1.98 21.30 16.53
N ALA A 51 -3.06 21.76 15.97
CA ALA A 51 -3.27 22.13 14.57
C ALA A 51 -2.50 23.37 14.05
N LEU A 52 -1.38 23.73 14.61
CA LEU A 52 -0.59 24.88 14.16
C LEU A 52 0.79 24.47 13.61
N ALA A 53 0.86 23.37 12.89
CA ALA A 53 2.09 23.01 12.18
C ALA A 53 2.36 24.05 11.08
N PRO A 54 3.47 24.78 11.12
CA PRO A 54 3.79 25.81 10.14
C PRO A 54 4.02 25.26 8.72
N SER A 55 4.19 23.96 8.58
CA SER A 55 4.28 23.28 7.28
C SER A 55 3.79 21.83 7.37
N PRO A 56 2.86 21.40 6.52
CA PRO A 56 2.40 20.00 6.47
C PRO A 56 3.50 19.01 6.05
N ASP A 57 4.60 19.48 5.47
CA ASP A 57 5.77 18.67 5.10
C ASP A 57 6.74 18.41 6.25
N GLN A 58 6.49 18.93 7.45
CA GLN A 58 7.28 18.58 8.61
C GLN A 58 6.93 17.16 9.06
N PRO A 59 7.90 16.22 9.11
CA PRO A 59 7.68 14.91 9.72
C PRO A 59 7.29 15.05 11.19
N THR A 60 6.54 14.10 11.70
CA THR A 60 6.23 14.02 13.13
C THR A 60 7.47 13.58 13.91
N LEU A 61 7.51 13.91 15.21
CA LEU A 61 8.56 13.40 16.10
C LEU A 61 8.63 11.88 16.10
N PHE A 62 7.46 11.22 16.05
CA PHE A 62 7.39 9.76 16.00
C PHE A 62 8.04 9.19 14.72
N GLU A 63 7.77 9.78 13.56
CA GLU A 63 8.40 9.40 12.29
C GLU A 63 9.93 9.61 12.33
N TRP A 64 10.38 10.69 12.95
CA TRP A 64 11.80 10.92 13.18
C TRP A 64 12.44 9.86 14.06
N LEU A 65 11.83 9.52 15.19
CA LEU A 65 12.35 8.49 16.10
C LEU A 65 12.38 7.12 15.42
N GLN A 66 11.36 6.77 14.64
CA GLN A 66 11.36 5.56 13.82
C GLN A 66 12.49 5.57 12.78
N ARG A 67 12.72 6.71 12.14
CA ARG A 67 13.79 6.87 11.16
C ARG A 67 15.17 6.68 11.78
N LEU A 68 15.40 7.26 12.95
CA LEU A 68 16.68 7.16 13.66
C LEU A 68 16.94 5.74 14.15
N SER A 69 15.92 4.97 14.53
CA SER A 69 16.09 3.58 14.97
C SER A 69 16.49 2.60 13.86
N CYS A 70 16.33 3.00 12.58
CA CYS A 70 16.66 2.16 11.43
C CYS A 70 18.10 2.27 10.97
N GLU A 71 18.91 3.14 11.56
CA GLU A 71 20.25 3.39 11.05
C GLU A 71 21.35 2.72 11.87
N PRO A 72 22.32 2.07 11.20
CA PRO A 72 23.55 1.72 11.88
C PRO A 72 24.23 2.99 12.41
N LEU A 73 24.82 2.90 13.59
CA LEU A 73 25.61 3.98 14.23
C LEU A 73 26.88 4.36 13.47
N ALA A 74 27.10 3.77 12.30
CA ALA A 74 28.27 4.06 11.47
C ALA A 74 28.23 5.49 10.91
N PRO A 75 29.40 6.17 10.79
CA PRO A 75 29.49 7.46 10.13
C PRO A 75 28.90 7.39 8.72
N LEU A 76 28.06 8.36 8.38
CA LEU A 76 27.54 8.51 7.04
C LEU A 76 28.71 8.86 6.12
N ASP A 77 29.19 7.88 5.37
CA ASP A 77 30.00 8.17 4.21
C ASP A 77 29.11 8.90 3.19
N SER A 78 29.33 10.20 3.03
CA SER A 78 28.50 11.09 2.23
C SER A 78 28.50 10.76 0.73
N ALA A 79 29.34 9.82 0.31
CA ALA A 79 29.53 9.43 -1.08
C ALA A 79 28.54 8.34 -1.55
N SER A 80 27.95 7.55 -0.65
CA SER A 80 27.02 6.50 -1.05
C SER A 80 25.58 7.00 -1.12
N PRO A 81 24.85 6.79 -2.23
CA PRO A 81 23.45 7.18 -2.31
C PRO A 81 22.66 6.45 -1.23
N MET A 82 21.94 7.22 -0.41
CA MET A 82 21.08 6.66 0.64
C MET A 82 19.91 5.88 0.01
N GLN A 83 19.96 4.57 0.16
CA GLN A 83 18.90 3.69 -0.31
C GLN A 83 17.73 3.68 0.67
N PHE A 84 16.52 3.48 0.17
CA PHE A 84 15.32 3.38 1.00
C PHE A 84 14.30 2.41 0.41
N ALA A 85 13.40 1.96 1.27
CA ALA A 85 12.17 1.28 0.90
C ALA A 85 10.96 2.24 1.09
N ALA A 86 9.86 1.96 0.43
CA ALA A 86 8.67 2.81 0.56
C ALA A 86 7.37 2.03 0.46
N ILE A 87 6.29 2.62 0.98
CA ILE A 87 4.91 2.37 0.53
C ILE A 87 4.51 3.48 -0.44
N LEU A 88 4.06 3.09 -1.64
CA LEU A 88 3.65 3.99 -2.73
C LEU A 88 2.15 3.88 -2.98
N GLY A 89 1.44 4.99 -3.10
CA GLY A 89 0.00 5.02 -3.38
C GLY A 89 -0.64 6.36 -3.04
N ASP A 90 -1.98 6.42 -3.02
CA ASP A 90 -2.73 7.60 -2.62
C ASP A 90 -4.12 7.21 -2.06
N PRO A 91 -4.37 7.41 -0.75
CA PRO A 91 -3.47 7.90 0.31
C PRO A 91 -2.57 6.81 0.90
N VAL A 92 -1.49 7.21 1.58
CA VAL A 92 -0.54 6.30 2.25
C VAL A 92 -0.31 6.63 3.73
N GLN A 93 -0.88 7.71 4.24
CA GLN A 93 -0.61 8.23 5.59
C GLN A 93 -0.95 7.20 6.68
N HIS A 94 -2.02 6.45 6.49
CA HIS A 94 -2.50 5.44 7.45
C HIS A 94 -1.94 4.04 7.22
N SER A 95 -1.02 3.87 6.25
CA SER A 95 -0.45 2.57 5.95
C SER A 95 0.39 2.04 7.13
N ARG A 96 0.16 0.77 7.48
CA ARG A 96 0.94 0.04 8.46
C ARG A 96 2.23 -0.56 7.89
N THR A 97 2.46 -0.46 6.58
CA THR A 97 3.63 -1.04 5.92
C THR A 97 4.96 -0.62 6.55
N PRO A 98 5.21 0.66 6.90
CA PRO A 98 6.46 1.02 7.56
C PRO A 98 6.68 0.26 8.86
N LEU A 99 5.67 0.16 9.72
CA LEU A 99 5.76 -0.58 10.99
C LEU A 99 6.05 -2.06 10.79
N HIS A 100 5.45 -2.70 9.78
CA HIS A 100 5.63 -4.12 9.51
C HIS A 100 6.94 -4.47 8.80
N GLN A 101 7.49 -3.55 8.01
CA GLN A 101 8.66 -3.83 7.19
C GLN A 101 9.95 -3.17 7.69
N GLN A 102 9.84 -2.28 8.69
CA GLN A 102 10.97 -1.51 9.20
C GLN A 102 12.11 -2.40 9.67
N ASP A 103 11.87 -3.41 10.51
CA ASP A 103 12.91 -4.28 11.06
C ASP A 103 13.65 -5.03 9.94
N PHE A 104 12.93 -5.48 8.91
CA PHE A 104 13.52 -6.15 7.77
C PHE A 104 14.48 -5.25 6.98
N PHE A 105 14.11 -4.00 6.76
CA PHE A 105 14.92 -3.05 6.01
C PHE A 105 15.93 -2.32 6.88
N ALA A 106 15.73 -2.19 8.19
CA ALA A 106 16.66 -1.59 9.13
C ALA A 106 18.02 -2.32 9.14
N ALA A 107 18.01 -3.66 9.06
CA ALA A 107 19.24 -4.45 8.94
C ALA A 107 20.11 -4.06 7.71
N ARG A 108 19.54 -3.33 6.75
CA ARG A 108 20.21 -2.80 5.55
C ARG A 108 20.48 -1.31 5.60
N GLY A 109 20.09 -0.65 6.69
CA GLY A 109 20.10 0.80 6.82
C GLY A 109 19.10 1.52 5.91
N TRP A 110 18.05 0.82 5.45
CA TRP A 110 17.03 1.40 4.59
C TRP A 110 15.81 1.81 5.41
N PRO A 111 15.48 3.11 5.48
CA PRO A 111 14.21 3.54 6.05
C PRO A 111 13.05 3.11 5.17
N VAL A 112 11.89 2.88 5.76
CA VAL A 112 10.64 2.60 5.05
C VAL A 112 9.77 3.85 5.07
N LEU A 113 9.61 4.50 3.92
CA LEU A 113 8.98 5.81 3.78
C LEU A 113 7.55 5.70 3.25
N ARG A 114 6.69 6.66 3.64
CA ARG A 114 5.36 6.83 3.04
C ARG A 114 5.46 7.86 1.94
N ILE A 115 5.29 7.44 0.68
CA ILE A 115 5.37 8.33 -0.47
C ILE A 115 4.02 8.35 -1.18
N ARG A 116 3.33 9.48 -1.07
CA ARG A 116 2.10 9.72 -1.81
C ARG A 116 2.43 9.99 -3.28
N LEU A 117 1.78 9.26 -4.18
CA LEU A 117 1.85 9.46 -5.63
C LEU A 117 0.46 9.73 -6.17
N THR A 118 0.22 10.96 -6.59
CA THR A 118 -1.05 11.39 -7.19
C THR A 118 -1.12 11.01 -8.67
N ASP A 119 -2.29 11.16 -9.30
CA ASP A 119 -2.42 11.00 -10.75
C ASP A 119 -1.59 12.03 -11.50
N GLU A 120 -1.46 13.23 -10.97
CA GLU A 120 -0.61 14.28 -11.54
C GLU A 120 0.86 13.90 -11.51
N ASP A 121 1.37 13.35 -10.39
CA ASP A 121 2.75 12.87 -10.30
C ASP A 121 3.05 11.80 -11.36
N MET A 122 2.09 10.90 -11.62
CA MET A 122 2.25 9.86 -12.63
C MET A 122 2.16 10.38 -14.07
N ALA A 123 1.35 11.40 -14.32
CA ALA A 123 1.18 12.01 -15.64
C ALA A 123 2.35 12.91 -16.02
N GLN A 124 2.91 13.65 -15.08
CA GLN A 124 3.94 14.67 -15.34
C GLN A 124 5.37 14.14 -15.27
N THR A 125 5.61 13.05 -14.57
CA THR A 125 6.95 12.54 -14.33
C THR A 125 7.01 11.03 -14.46
N ALA A 126 8.18 10.53 -14.86
CA ALA A 126 8.50 9.11 -14.70
C ALA A 126 8.74 8.81 -13.19
N ALA A 127 7.70 8.90 -12.37
CA ALA A 127 7.79 8.93 -10.91
C ALA A 127 8.60 7.76 -10.33
N PHE A 128 8.41 6.54 -10.84
CA PHE A 128 9.20 5.38 -10.40
C PHE A 128 10.68 5.52 -10.74
N SER A 129 11.00 6.05 -11.94
CA SER A 129 12.40 6.26 -12.35
C SER A 129 13.06 7.36 -11.50
N LEU A 130 12.33 8.43 -11.21
CA LEU A 130 12.81 9.49 -10.33
C LEU A 130 13.09 8.96 -8.92
N LEU A 131 12.17 8.22 -8.33
CA LEU A 131 12.35 7.63 -7.01
C LEU A 131 13.51 6.63 -6.99
N GLN A 132 13.69 5.84 -8.05
CA GLN A 132 14.82 4.92 -8.20
C GLN A 132 16.16 5.68 -8.23
N GLN A 133 16.24 6.78 -8.98
CA GLN A 133 17.41 7.66 -9.03
C GLN A 133 17.71 8.31 -7.66
N LEU A 134 16.68 8.64 -6.89
CA LEU A 134 16.81 9.13 -5.52
C LEU A 134 17.23 8.05 -4.52
N GLY A 135 17.17 6.77 -4.87
CA GLY A 135 17.62 5.68 -4.01
C GLY A 135 16.53 4.68 -3.60
N LEU A 136 15.32 4.78 -4.15
CA LEU A 136 14.29 3.74 -3.95
C LEU A 136 14.79 2.40 -4.46
N ARG A 137 14.78 1.38 -3.59
CA ARG A 137 15.17 0.01 -3.95
C ARG A 137 14.04 -0.98 -3.78
N ALA A 138 13.19 -0.82 -2.79
CA ALA A 138 12.05 -1.70 -2.55
C ALA A 138 10.77 -0.89 -2.34
N ALA A 139 9.66 -1.37 -2.86
CA ALA A 139 8.37 -0.73 -2.61
C ALA A 139 7.24 -1.74 -2.40
N ALA A 140 6.45 -1.52 -1.35
CA ALA A 140 5.07 -1.94 -1.33
C ALA A 140 4.25 -0.94 -2.13
N VAL A 141 3.28 -1.40 -2.92
CA VAL A 141 2.43 -0.54 -3.75
C VAL A 141 0.97 -0.76 -3.38
N THR A 142 0.27 0.32 -3.08
CA THR A 142 -1.16 0.28 -2.78
C THR A 142 -1.98 1.01 -3.85
N SER A 143 -3.28 0.99 -3.69
CA SER A 143 -4.21 1.70 -4.59
C SER A 143 -3.90 3.20 -4.63
N PRO A 144 -4.04 3.85 -5.79
CA PRO A 144 -4.42 3.30 -7.10
C PRO A 144 -3.23 2.79 -7.95
N ARG A 145 -1.99 2.82 -7.44
CA ARG A 145 -0.72 2.68 -8.18
C ARG A 145 -0.33 1.23 -8.56
N LYS A 146 -1.12 0.21 -8.18
CA LYS A 146 -0.80 -1.21 -8.47
C LYS A 146 -0.75 -1.53 -9.98
N LEU A 147 -1.59 -0.87 -10.78
CA LEU A 147 -1.57 -1.03 -12.24
C LEU A 147 -0.36 -0.33 -12.87
N ASP A 148 0.00 0.85 -12.35
CA ASP A 148 1.18 1.60 -12.80
C ASP A 148 2.47 0.81 -12.51
N ALA A 149 2.56 0.19 -11.33
CA ALA A 149 3.67 -0.69 -10.97
C ALA A 149 3.76 -1.92 -11.90
N ARG A 150 2.62 -2.46 -12.31
CA ARG A 150 2.59 -3.57 -13.28
C ARG A 150 3.02 -3.11 -14.67
N ALA A 151 2.60 -1.91 -15.08
CA ALA A 151 3.04 -1.31 -16.35
C ALA A 151 4.55 -1.06 -16.38
N LEU A 152 5.13 -0.58 -15.28
CA LEU A 152 6.58 -0.45 -15.12
C LEU A 152 7.30 -1.79 -15.39
N LEU A 153 6.82 -2.89 -14.80
CA LEU A 153 7.43 -4.21 -14.99
C LEU A 153 7.31 -4.73 -16.43
N ARG A 154 6.23 -4.37 -17.15
CA ARG A 154 6.09 -4.71 -18.58
C ARG A 154 7.12 -3.98 -19.44
N GLN A 155 7.52 -2.78 -19.05
CA GLN A 155 8.45 -1.95 -19.81
C GLN A 155 9.92 -2.22 -19.47
N SER A 156 10.23 -2.41 -18.20
CA SER A 156 11.62 -2.38 -17.69
C SER A 156 11.91 -3.39 -16.58
N GLY A 157 11.14 -4.48 -16.49
CA GLY A 157 11.29 -5.40 -15.39
C GLY A 157 10.78 -6.81 -15.65
N THR A 158 10.66 -7.57 -14.57
CA THR A 158 10.13 -8.94 -14.57
C THR A 158 9.05 -9.07 -13.51
N PHE A 159 7.90 -9.56 -13.90
CA PHE A 159 6.85 -9.96 -12.96
C PHE A 159 7.04 -11.44 -12.59
N VAL A 160 7.04 -11.72 -11.29
CA VAL A 160 7.13 -13.07 -10.75
C VAL A 160 5.78 -13.43 -10.14
N ALA A 161 5.07 -14.34 -10.77
CA ALA A 161 3.80 -14.83 -10.25
C ALA A 161 4.01 -15.58 -8.93
N THR A 162 3.28 -15.21 -7.89
CA THR A 162 3.26 -15.96 -6.61
C THR A 162 2.41 -17.22 -6.70
N THR A 163 1.37 -17.15 -7.52
CA THR A 163 0.46 -18.26 -7.81
C THR A 163 0.13 -18.24 -9.30
N PRO A 164 0.42 -19.32 -10.06
CA PRO A 164 0.25 -19.33 -11.52
C PRO A 164 -1.16 -19.04 -12.02
N GLN A 165 -2.18 -19.27 -11.19
CA GLN A 165 -3.59 -19.11 -11.55
C GLN A 165 -4.17 -17.71 -11.20
N LEU A 166 -3.39 -16.84 -10.55
CA LEU A 166 -3.87 -15.51 -10.20
C LEU A 166 -3.60 -14.51 -11.33
N PRO A 167 -4.53 -13.56 -11.58
CA PRO A 167 -4.33 -12.53 -12.58
C PRO A 167 -3.08 -11.69 -12.27
N ASP A 168 -2.27 -11.46 -13.27
CA ASP A 168 -1.01 -10.68 -13.15
C ASP A 168 -1.16 -9.21 -13.55
N GLU A 169 -2.37 -8.68 -13.49
CA GLU A 169 -2.66 -7.30 -13.93
C GLU A 169 -2.21 -6.22 -12.95
N ALA A 170 -2.02 -6.57 -11.68
CA ALA A 170 -1.61 -5.65 -10.63
C ALA A 170 -0.29 -6.10 -9.97
N CYS A 171 0.51 -5.15 -9.53
CA CYS A 171 1.72 -5.40 -8.75
C CYS A 171 1.65 -4.59 -7.46
N ASN A 172 1.82 -5.27 -6.32
CA ASN A 172 1.86 -4.61 -5.01
C ASN A 172 3.24 -4.66 -4.33
N THR A 173 4.23 -5.27 -4.97
CA THR A 173 5.58 -5.48 -4.42
C THR A 173 6.62 -5.29 -5.51
N LEU A 174 7.54 -4.36 -5.30
CA LEU A 174 8.63 -4.04 -6.23
C LEU A 174 9.98 -4.15 -5.53
N LEU A 175 11.00 -4.54 -6.30
CA LEU A 175 12.41 -4.48 -5.92
C LEU A 175 13.25 -4.10 -7.14
N TYR A 176 14.17 -3.16 -6.97
CA TYR A 176 15.16 -2.81 -7.99
C TYR A 176 16.46 -3.56 -7.74
N LEU A 177 16.91 -4.27 -8.74
CA LEU A 177 18.16 -5.05 -8.71
C LEU A 177 19.30 -4.21 -9.31
N ASP A 178 20.14 -3.64 -8.46
CA ASP A 178 21.22 -2.73 -8.89
C ASP A 178 22.20 -3.38 -9.87
N ARG A 179 22.54 -4.66 -9.67
CA ARG A 179 23.44 -5.38 -10.57
C ARG A 179 22.87 -5.60 -11.96
N GLU A 180 21.56 -5.80 -12.04
CA GLU A 180 20.86 -6.14 -13.27
C GLU A 180 20.18 -4.91 -13.89
N GLN A 181 20.22 -3.78 -13.19
CA GLN A 181 19.62 -2.49 -13.59
C GLN A 181 18.15 -2.65 -14.02
N ARG A 182 17.39 -3.47 -13.30
CA ARG A 182 15.97 -3.74 -13.62
C ARG A 182 15.11 -3.89 -12.38
N TRP A 183 13.83 -3.70 -12.56
CA TRP A 183 12.83 -3.99 -11.57
C TRP A 183 12.41 -5.47 -11.60
N VAL A 184 12.14 -6.03 -10.43
CA VAL A 184 11.38 -7.27 -10.26
C VAL A 184 10.20 -6.99 -9.35
N GLY A 185 9.10 -7.69 -9.56
CA GLY A 185 7.92 -7.45 -8.73
C GLY A 185 6.92 -8.60 -8.77
N THR A 186 5.97 -8.54 -7.86
CA THR A 186 4.93 -9.56 -7.71
C THR A 186 3.65 -8.95 -7.13
N ASN A 187 2.59 -9.75 -7.04
CA ASN A 187 1.37 -9.40 -6.33
C ASN A 187 1.10 -10.40 -5.20
N THR A 188 1.16 -9.94 -3.97
CA THR A 188 0.96 -10.75 -2.76
C THR A 188 -0.44 -10.64 -2.16
N ASP A 189 -1.33 -9.82 -2.74
CA ASP A 189 -2.71 -9.66 -2.26
C ASP A 189 -3.47 -11.00 -2.24
N GLY A 190 -3.12 -11.92 -3.17
CA GLY A 190 -3.72 -13.25 -3.23
C GLY A 190 -3.49 -14.08 -1.96
N GLU A 191 -2.28 -14.04 -1.43
CA GLU A 191 -1.94 -14.74 -0.18
C GLU A 191 -2.69 -14.12 1.01
N GLY A 192 -2.84 -12.79 1.02
CA GLY A 192 -3.68 -12.09 1.99
C GLY A 192 -5.12 -12.56 1.95
N LEU A 193 -5.71 -12.58 0.76
CA LEU A 193 -7.13 -12.93 0.58
C LEU A 193 -7.41 -14.39 0.92
N LYS A 194 -6.56 -15.32 0.48
CA LYS A 194 -6.66 -16.76 0.84
C LYS A 194 -6.56 -16.98 2.35
N THR A 195 -5.67 -16.23 3.02
CA THR A 195 -5.50 -16.34 4.47
C THR A 195 -6.72 -15.79 5.22
N ALA A 196 -7.24 -14.64 4.82
CA ALA A 196 -8.44 -14.07 5.41
C ALA A 196 -9.65 -15.01 5.22
N TRP A 197 -9.80 -15.59 4.03
CA TRP A 197 -10.84 -16.58 3.75
C TRP A 197 -10.69 -17.87 4.59
N ARG A 198 -9.47 -18.36 4.77
CA ARG A 198 -9.23 -19.53 5.62
C ARG A 198 -9.69 -19.30 7.06
N LEU A 199 -9.44 -18.11 7.61
CA LEU A 199 -9.92 -17.76 8.95
C LEU A 199 -11.45 -17.73 9.06
N VAL A 200 -12.13 -17.18 8.06
CA VAL A 200 -13.59 -17.24 8.01
C VAL A 200 -14.08 -18.70 8.03
N ARG A 201 -13.50 -19.57 7.18
CA ARG A 201 -13.90 -20.99 7.10
C ARG A 201 -13.59 -21.78 8.37
N GLN A 202 -12.57 -21.43 9.12
CA GLN A 202 -12.27 -22.07 10.40
C GLN A 202 -13.37 -21.85 11.44
N GLN A 203 -14.01 -20.69 11.43
CA GLN A 203 -15.12 -20.36 12.34
C GLN A 203 -16.50 -20.68 11.75
N HIS A 204 -16.58 -20.81 10.43
CA HIS A 204 -17.80 -21.15 9.68
C HIS A 204 -17.55 -22.33 8.74
N PRO A 205 -17.36 -23.55 9.27
CA PRO A 205 -17.00 -24.74 8.46
C PRO A 205 -18.09 -25.12 7.44
N GLN A 206 -19.32 -24.66 7.61
CA GLN A 206 -20.41 -24.83 6.65
C GLN A 206 -20.21 -24.06 5.34
N PHE A 207 -19.34 -23.03 5.31
CA PHE A 207 -19.09 -22.26 4.11
C PHE A 207 -18.13 -23.02 3.17
N THR A 208 -18.55 -23.12 1.93
CA THR A 208 -17.82 -23.78 0.84
C THR A 208 -17.60 -22.80 -0.32
N GLU A 209 -17.00 -23.25 -1.41
CA GLU A 209 -16.87 -22.48 -2.64
C GLU A 209 -18.22 -22.19 -3.32
N ASP A 210 -19.27 -22.95 -2.97
CA ASP A 210 -20.65 -22.78 -3.46
C ASP A 210 -21.47 -21.82 -2.62
N THR A 211 -20.94 -21.34 -1.50
CA THR A 211 -21.67 -20.41 -0.62
C THR A 211 -21.98 -19.11 -1.36
N PRO A 212 -23.26 -18.67 -1.41
CA PRO A 212 -23.63 -17.43 -2.08
C PRO A 212 -22.86 -16.22 -1.53
N MET A 213 -22.08 -15.56 -2.40
CA MET A 213 -21.15 -14.52 -2.01
C MET A 213 -21.24 -13.32 -2.95
N VAL A 214 -21.16 -12.13 -2.38
CA VAL A 214 -21.05 -10.86 -3.11
C VAL A 214 -19.68 -10.25 -2.88
N LEU A 215 -19.04 -9.80 -3.97
CA LEU A 215 -17.79 -9.07 -3.98
C LEU A 215 -18.11 -7.58 -4.19
N TRP A 216 -18.07 -6.79 -3.12
CA TRP A 216 -18.52 -5.39 -3.15
C TRP A 216 -17.34 -4.43 -3.40
N GLY A 217 -17.30 -3.83 -4.58
CA GLY A 217 -16.24 -2.92 -5.00
C GLY A 217 -15.01 -3.63 -5.53
N GLY A 218 -13.82 -3.23 -5.06
CA GLY A 218 -12.55 -3.90 -5.32
C GLY A 218 -11.62 -3.22 -6.33
N GLY A 219 -12.12 -2.35 -7.23
CA GLY A 219 -11.24 -1.63 -8.17
C GLY A 219 -10.15 -2.52 -8.77
N GLY A 220 -8.90 -2.21 -8.53
CA GLY A 220 -7.74 -3.00 -8.97
C GLY A 220 -7.57 -4.37 -8.29
N THR A 221 -8.33 -4.68 -7.21
CA THR A 221 -8.30 -5.98 -6.52
C THR A 221 -9.43 -6.91 -7.01
N ARG A 222 -10.34 -6.40 -7.84
CA ARG A 222 -11.55 -7.14 -8.26
C ARG A 222 -11.25 -8.46 -8.95
N GLN A 223 -10.37 -8.46 -9.94
CA GLN A 223 -10.04 -9.69 -10.69
C GLN A 223 -9.40 -10.73 -9.78
N LEU A 224 -8.57 -10.29 -8.84
CA LEU A 224 -8.00 -11.14 -7.82
C LEU A 224 -9.08 -11.74 -6.91
N MET A 225 -10.05 -10.93 -6.46
CA MET A 225 -11.18 -11.47 -5.69
C MET A 225 -11.97 -12.51 -6.49
N GLN A 226 -12.24 -12.25 -7.76
CA GLN A 226 -12.94 -13.19 -8.64
C GLN A 226 -12.15 -14.49 -8.87
N SER A 227 -10.81 -14.44 -8.91
CA SER A 227 -9.99 -15.64 -9.03
C SER A 227 -9.96 -16.49 -7.76
N VAL A 228 -10.06 -15.85 -6.58
CA VAL A 228 -10.15 -16.56 -5.28
C VAL A 228 -11.57 -17.03 -4.99
N PHE A 229 -12.56 -16.27 -5.45
CA PHE A 229 -13.98 -16.54 -5.28
C PHE A 229 -14.69 -16.58 -6.64
N PRO A 230 -14.47 -17.63 -7.45
CA PRO A 230 -14.93 -17.68 -8.83
C PRO A 230 -16.47 -17.65 -8.97
N LYS A 231 -17.19 -18.10 -7.95
CA LYS A 231 -18.68 -18.06 -7.89
C LYS A 231 -19.23 -16.80 -7.23
N GLY A 232 -18.35 -15.91 -6.71
CA GLY A 232 -18.75 -14.64 -6.13
C GLY A 232 -19.24 -13.64 -7.17
N ILE A 233 -20.40 -13.02 -6.93
CA ILE A 233 -20.98 -12.01 -7.81
C ILE A 233 -20.38 -10.65 -7.51
N ALA A 234 -19.69 -10.06 -8.49
CA ALA A 234 -19.06 -8.75 -8.33
C ALA A 234 -20.04 -7.61 -8.56
N TYR A 235 -20.03 -6.64 -7.63
CA TYR A 235 -20.85 -5.44 -7.67
C TYR A 235 -19.99 -4.18 -7.74
N SER A 236 -20.50 -3.19 -8.46
CA SER A 236 -19.93 -1.85 -8.45
C SER A 236 -20.40 -1.09 -7.22
N ALA A 237 -19.48 -0.73 -6.34
CA ALA A 237 -19.82 0.14 -5.21
C ALA A 237 -20.18 1.59 -5.60
N ARG A 238 -20.02 1.98 -6.87
CA ARG A 238 -20.44 3.29 -7.36
C ARG A 238 -21.93 3.31 -7.75
N SER A 239 -22.40 2.22 -8.39
CA SER A 239 -23.76 2.13 -8.90
C SER A 239 -24.67 1.20 -8.09
N GLY A 240 -24.09 0.36 -7.22
CA GLY A 240 -24.84 -0.69 -6.52
C GLY A 240 -25.30 -1.85 -7.43
N MET A 241 -24.84 -1.89 -8.67
CA MET A 241 -25.27 -2.86 -9.68
C MET A 241 -24.24 -3.99 -9.86
N PRO A 242 -24.70 -5.22 -10.20
CA PRO A 242 -23.78 -6.29 -10.58
C PRO A 242 -23.01 -5.89 -11.82
N LEU A 243 -21.75 -6.32 -11.90
CA LEU A 243 -20.85 -5.99 -13.02
C LEU A 243 -21.04 -6.93 -14.23
N GLN A 244 -21.72 -8.04 -14.05
CA GLN A 244 -22.05 -9.00 -15.10
C GLN A 244 -23.58 -9.08 -15.25
N ALA A 245 -24.06 -8.68 -16.40
CA ALA A 245 -25.50 -8.50 -16.67
C ALA A 245 -26.35 -9.80 -16.64
N LEU A 246 -25.73 -10.97 -16.60
CA LEU A 246 -26.41 -12.27 -16.64
C LEU A 246 -26.42 -13.02 -15.29
N GLN A 247 -25.87 -12.45 -14.25
CA GLN A 247 -25.90 -13.08 -12.95
C GLN A 247 -27.19 -12.68 -12.20
N ILE A 248 -28.03 -13.66 -11.96
CA ILE A 248 -29.17 -13.49 -11.04
C ILE A 248 -28.58 -13.06 -9.69
N SER A 249 -28.95 -11.86 -9.24
CA SER A 249 -28.55 -11.38 -7.92
C SER A 249 -28.97 -12.42 -6.89
N PRO A 250 -28.07 -12.88 -6.01
CA PRO A 250 -28.49 -13.78 -4.94
C PRO A 250 -29.53 -13.03 -4.11
N GLN A 251 -30.69 -13.63 -3.92
CA GLN A 251 -31.76 -13.02 -3.11
C GLN A 251 -31.28 -12.72 -1.69
N SER A 252 -30.28 -13.45 -1.19
CA SER A 252 -29.62 -13.23 0.10
C SER A 252 -28.21 -13.82 0.07
N PRO A 253 -27.16 -13.03 -0.18
CA PRO A 253 -25.78 -13.54 -0.06
C PRO A 253 -25.49 -13.89 1.41
N LYS A 254 -24.83 -15.02 1.63
CA LYS A 254 -24.36 -15.40 2.96
C LYS A 254 -23.13 -14.62 3.40
N ILE A 255 -22.33 -14.18 2.42
CA ILE A 255 -21.06 -13.51 2.63
C ILE A 255 -20.99 -12.26 1.75
N VAL A 256 -20.55 -11.15 2.34
CA VAL A 256 -20.17 -9.95 1.61
C VAL A 256 -18.65 -9.74 1.81
N VAL A 257 -17.88 -9.80 0.73
CA VAL A 257 -16.49 -9.39 0.71
C VAL A 257 -16.43 -7.89 0.39
N TRP A 258 -16.06 -7.09 1.37
CA TRP A 258 -16.02 -5.65 1.26
C TRP A 258 -14.63 -5.15 0.85
N ALA A 259 -14.52 -4.52 -0.30
CA ALA A 259 -13.26 -4.02 -0.85
C ALA A 259 -13.33 -2.53 -1.25
N VAL A 260 -14.08 -1.74 -0.49
CA VAL A 260 -14.19 -0.29 -0.67
C VAL A 260 -13.44 0.41 0.45
N GLY A 261 -12.43 1.20 0.09
CA GLY A 261 -11.64 1.96 1.08
C GLY A 261 -12.44 3.08 1.75
N ALA A 262 -12.11 3.39 3.00
CA ALA A 262 -12.75 4.42 3.80
C ALA A 262 -12.72 5.82 3.16
N THR A 263 -11.67 6.14 2.42
CA THR A 263 -11.49 7.44 1.75
C THR A 263 -12.40 7.67 0.55
N ARG A 264 -13.11 6.64 0.06
CA ARG A 264 -14.03 6.75 -1.07
C ARG A 264 -15.48 7.03 -0.66
N GLN A 265 -15.75 7.24 0.61
CA GLN A 265 -17.03 7.78 1.07
C GLN A 265 -17.06 9.32 0.90
N PRO A 266 -18.18 9.93 0.56
CA PRO A 266 -19.56 9.47 0.56
C PRO A 266 -20.06 8.92 -0.80
N ALA A 267 -19.24 8.86 -1.83
CA ALA A 267 -19.67 8.52 -3.19
C ALA A 267 -19.90 7.01 -3.45
N CYS A 268 -20.00 6.17 -2.41
CA CYS A 268 -20.25 4.74 -2.56
C CYS A 268 -21.68 4.39 -2.16
N VAL A 269 -22.35 3.62 -3.02
CA VAL A 269 -23.59 2.94 -2.67
C VAL A 269 -23.28 1.80 -1.71
N TRP A 270 -24.11 1.60 -0.71
CA TRP A 270 -23.98 0.48 0.22
C TRP A 270 -24.76 -0.73 -0.27
N PRO A 271 -24.33 -1.96 0.04
CA PRO A 271 -25.15 -3.12 -0.23
C PRO A 271 -26.51 -3.02 0.50
N PRO A 272 -27.59 -3.60 -0.05
CA PRO A 272 -28.88 -3.63 0.62
C PRO A 272 -28.80 -4.29 2.00
N THR A 273 -29.38 -3.67 3.02
CA THR A 273 -29.42 -4.23 4.38
C THR A 273 -30.33 -5.45 4.47
N GLU A 274 -31.30 -5.56 3.57
CA GLU A 274 -32.22 -6.67 3.41
C GLU A 274 -31.53 -7.98 3.06
N TRP A 275 -30.29 -7.93 2.57
CA TRP A 275 -29.51 -9.14 2.30
C TRP A 275 -29.16 -9.91 3.55
N GLN A 276 -29.00 -9.26 4.69
CA GLN A 276 -28.71 -9.88 5.99
C GLN A 276 -27.63 -10.97 5.89
N PRO A 277 -26.42 -10.66 5.41
CA PRO A 277 -25.36 -11.65 5.28
C PRO A 277 -24.99 -12.20 6.66
N GLU A 278 -24.57 -13.45 6.72
CA GLU A 278 -24.02 -14.04 7.96
C GLU A 278 -22.63 -13.49 8.27
N VAL A 279 -21.83 -13.18 7.23
CA VAL A 279 -20.46 -12.71 7.36
C VAL A 279 -20.18 -11.51 6.44
N VAL A 280 -19.47 -10.52 6.97
CA VAL A 280 -18.80 -9.47 6.20
C VAL A 280 -17.30 -9.62 6.37
N LEU A 281 -16.61 -9.99 5.28
CA LEU A 281 -15.15 -10.02 5.18
C LEU A 281 -14.67 -8.69 4.58
N ASP A 282 -14.13 -7.83 5.41
CA ASP A 282 -13.67 -6.50 5.01
C ASP A 282 -12.15 -6.53 4.77
N LEU A 283 -11.72 -6.06 3.61
CA LEU A 283 -10.31 -5.99 3.27
C LEU A 283 -9.60 -4.75 3.86
N ASN A 284 -10.37 -3.84 4.49
CA ASN A 284 -9.82 -2.70 5.21
C ASN A 284 -9.51 -3.06 6.67
N TYR A 285 -8.43 -2.51 7.18
CA TYR A 285 -7.99 -2.71 8.56
C TYR A 285 -8.12 -1.44 9.44
N SER A 286 -8.82 -0.41 8.95
CA SER A 286 -9.12 0.78 9.76
C SER A 286 -10.23 0.49 10.77
N ALA A 287 -10.16 1.12 11.95
CA ALA A 287 -11.16 0.98 12.99
C ALA A 287 -12.56 1.42 12.53
N ASP A 288 -12.61 2.46 11.68
CA ASP A 288 -13.81 3.11 11.16
C ASP A 288 -14.18 2.63 9.75
N SER A 289 -13.86 1.38 9.43
CA SER A 289 -14.18 0.86 8.10
C SER A 289 -15.69 0.84 7.84
N PRO A 290 -16.11 1.28 6.62
CA PRO A 290 -17.50 1.17 6.20
C PRO A 290 -18.03 -0.26 6.19
N GLY A 291 -17.17 -1.25 5.89
CA GLY A 291 -17.55 -2.67 5.95
C GLY A 291 -17.92 -3.11 7.35
N LYS A 292 -17.24 -2.57 8.39
CA LYS A 292 -17.60 -2.81 9.79
C LYS A 292 -18.96 -2.21 10.13
N GLN A 293 -19.22 -0.99 9.69
CA GLN A 293 -20.52 -0.33 9.91
C GLN A 293 -21.66 -1.08 9.20
N TYR A 294 -21.40 -1.59 7.99
CA TYR A 294 -22.37 -2.41 7.28
C TYR A 294 -22.65 -3.73 8.03
N ALA A 295 -21.62 -4.42 8.51
CA ALA A 295 -21.79 -5.63 9.30
C ALA A 295 -22.67 -5.38 10.55
N GLN A 296 -22.44 -4.28 11.26
CA GLN A 296 -23.24 -3.88 12.42
C GLN A 296 -24.72 -3.66 12.07
N ARG A 297 -24.98 -2.99 10.94
CA ARG A 297 -26.38 -2.74 10.49
C ARG A 297 -27.12 -4.03 10.13
N CYS A 298 -26.41 -5.02 9.61
CA CYS A 298 -27.00 -6.30 9.21
C CYS A 298 -26.99 -7.36 10.31
N GLY A 299 -26.35 -7.09 11.47
CA GLY A 299 -26.13 -8.12 12.50
C GLY A 299 -25.17 -9.23 12.08
N ALA A 300 -24.30 -8.99 11.10
CA ALA A 300 -23.36 -9.96 10.54
C ALA A 300 -22.09 -10.11 11.40
N HIS A 301 -21.48 -11.30 11.37
CA HIS A 301 -20.13 -11.48 11.89
C HIS A 301 -19.12 -10.69 11.05
N TYR A 302 -18.30 -9.89 11.69
CA TYR A 302 -17.32 -9.03 11.03
C TYR A 302 -15.91 -9.59 11.11
N TYR A 303 -15.26 -9.75 9.96
CA TYR A 303 -13.85 -10.07 9.81
C TYR A 303 -13.13 -8.89 9.16
N GLY A 304 -12.29 -8.19 9.92
CA GLY A 304 -11.52 -7.05 9.42
C GLY A 304 -10.26 -7.45 8.67
N GLY A 305 -9.73 -6.55 7.87
CA GLY A 305 -8.63 -6.79 6.95
C GLY A 305 -7.23 -6.96 7.56
N LEU A 306 -7.09 -7.03 8.89
CA LEU A 306 -5.76 -7.15 9.51
C LEU A 306 -5.06 -8.46 9.11
N ALA A 307 -5.79 -9.57 9.09
CA ALA A 307 -5.24 -10.87 8.66
C ALA A 307 -4.82 -10.85 7.18
N PHE A 308 -5.65 -10.25 6.32
CA PHE A 308 -5.31 -9.99 4.93
C PHE A 308 -4.02 -9.18 4.82
N PHE A 309 -3.93 -8.05 5.52
CA PHE A 309 -2.77 -7.17 5.51
C PHE A 309 -1.51 -7.88 6.01
N THR A 310 -1.58 -8.58 7.13
CA THR A 310 -0.42 -9.26 7.72
C THR A 310 0.12 -10.36 6.79
N ALA A 311 -0.75 -11.18 6.22
CA ALA A 311 -0.34 -12.25 5.33
C ALA A 311 0.28 -11.72 4.02
N GLN A 312 -0.30 -10.68 3.42
CA GLN A 312 0.31 -10.06 2.24
C GLN A 312 1.64 -9.38 2.54
N ALA A 313 1.78 -8.74 3.71
CA ALA A 313 3.02 -8.09 4.12
C ALA A 313 4.14 -9.10 4.39
N GLU A 314 3.80 -10.27 4.96
CA GLU A 314 4.75 -11.36 5.14
C GLU A 314 5.18 -11.96 3.79
N ALA A 315 4.25 -12.16 2.87
CA ALA A 315 4.57 -12.62 1.52
C ALA A 315 5.44 -11.60 0.73
N GLN A 316 5.26 -10.28 0.96
CA GLN A 316 6.17 -9.23 0.45
C GLN A 316 7.57 -9.42 1.00
N ARG A 317 7.70 -9.62 2.33
CA ARG A 317 8.99 -9.86 2.99
C ARG A 317 9.69 -11.08 2.41
N GLN A 318 8.99 -12.20 2.27
CA GLN A 318 9.51 -13.42 1.67
C GLN A 318 9.96 -13.21 0.22
N PHE A 319 9.23 -12.40 -0.56
CA PHE A 319 9.64 -12.04 -1.91
C PHE A 319 10.97 -11.26 -1.89
N TRP A 320 11.09 -10.22 -1.07
CA TRP A 320 12.32 -9.44 -0.97
C TRP A 320 13.51 -10.27 -0.45
N GLN A 321 13.29 -11.19 0.48
CA GLN A 321 14.33 -12.08 1.02
C GLN A 321 14.99 -12.95 -0.05
N ARG A 322 14.25 -13.36 -1.09
CA ARG A 322 14.79 -14.17 -2.20
C ARG A 322 15.90 -13.45 -2.98
N TYR A 323 15.83 -12.14 -3.04
CA TYR A 323 16.76 -11.31 -3.83
C TYR A 323 17.71 -10.48 -2.96
N LEU A 324 17.37 -10.29 -1.71
CA LEU A 324 18.15 -9.55 -0.73
C LEU A 324 18.70 -10.53 0.32
N PRO A 325 19.88 -11.10 0.12
CA PRO A 325 20.44 -12.05 1.08
C PRO A 325 20.60 -11.43 2.46
N PRO A 326 20.62 -12.22 3.53
CA PRO A 326 20.94 -11.73 4.87
C PRO A 326 22.28 -11.02 4.85
N ARG A 327 22.38 -9.90 5.54
CA ARG A 327 23.66 -9.24 5.82
C ARG A 327 24.22 -9.76 7.12
#